data_ac9e8f22210fe72638b2b6e8b53616b6
#
_entry.id   ac9e8f22210fe72638b2b6e8b53616b6
#
_cell.length_a   1.000
_cell.length_b   1.000
_cell.length_c   1.000
_cell.angle_alpha   90.00
_cell.angle_beta   90.00
_cell.angle_gamma   90.00
#
_symmetry.space_group_name_H-M   'P 1'
#
loop_
_entity.id
_entity.type
_entity.pdbx_description
1 polymer ?
#
loop_
_entity_poly.entity_id
_entity_poly.type
_entity_poly.pdbx_seq_one_letter_code
_entity_poly.pdbx_strand_id
1 'polypeptide(L)'
;NREFRRRITLPGDYKNSRVILVEGFLDMLKAKQYGIKYVAAVLGWKLTSEQFEKLKRCGVKTIICALDNDECGRKGYKYLKRICSVNRISVKRIRYPKSMKDMGDLNKENSKLILKQIKQFGGK
;
A
#
# COMPACT_ATOMS: atom_id res chain seq x y z
N ASN A 1 -18.64 -13.74 -7.77
CA ASN A 1 -19.73 -12.82 -8.00
C ASN A 1 -19.22 -11.39 -8.19
N ARG A 2 -19.66 -10.79 -9.27
CA ARG A 2 -19.18 -9.45 -9.62
C ARG A 2 -19.47 -8.41 -8.55
N GLU A 3 -20.55 -8.60 -7.82
CA GLU A 3 -20.96 -7.66 -6.78
C GLU A 3 -19.98 -7.58 -5.63
N PHE A 4 -19.15 -8.60 -5.48
CA PHE A 4 -18.19 -8.66 -4.39
C PHE A 4 -16.77 -8.47 -4.88
N ARG A 5 -16.59 -7.90 -6.05
CA ARG A 5 -15.26 -7.56 -6.52
C ARG A 5 -14.61 -6.58 -5.57
N ARG A 6 -13.38 -6.87 -5.24
CA ARG A 6 -12.62 -5.96 -4.43
C ARG A 6 -12.21 -4.76 -5.27
N ARG A 7 -12.45 -3.58 -4.75
CA ARG A 7 -12.02 -2.35 -5.39
C ARG A 7 -11.03 -1.68 -4.49
N ILE A 8 -9.95 -1.17 -5.10
CA ILE A 8 -8.98 -0.42 -4.35
C ILE A 8 -9.61 0.90 -3.89
N THR A 9 -9.35 1.29 -2.65
CA THR A 9 -9.98 2.48 -2.07
C THR A 9 -9.17 3.72 -2.45
N LEU A 10 -9.50 4.30 -3.60
CA LEU A 10 -8.89 5.54 -4.06
C LEU A 10 -9.98 6.53 -4.39
N PRO A 11 -9.75 7.83 -4.13
CA PRO A 11 -10.66 8.85 -4.63
C PRO A 11 -10.78 8.74 -6.15
N GLY A 12 -11.96 9.12 -6.68
CA GLY A 12 -12.20 9.03 -8.11
C GLY A 12 -11.25 9.89 -8.93
N ASP A 13 -10.79 10.99 -8.34
CA ASP A 13 -9.88 11.92 -9.00
C ASP A 13 -8.43 11.74 -8.57
N TYR A 14 -8.11 10.61 -7.97
CA TYR A 14 -6.76 10.36 -7.50
C TYR A 14 -5.77 10.44 -8.65
N LYS A 15 -4.76 11.27 -8.48
CA LYS A 15 -3.64 11.37 -9.42
C LYS A 15 -2.39 11.63 -8.61
N ASN A 16 -1.51 10.65 -8.59
CA ASN A 16 -0.24 10.79 -7.91
C ASN A 16 0.69 9.69 -8.42
N SER A 17 1.99 9.99 -8.42
CA SER A 17 2.96 9.01 -8.87
C SER A 17 3.24 7.93 -7.84
N ARG A 18 2.80 8.12 -6.59
CA ARG A 18 3.01 7.17 -5.49
C ARG A 18 1.71 6.73 -4.88
N VAL A 19 1.69 5.49 -4.42
CA VAL A 19 0.60 4.99 -3.59
C VAL A 19 1.18 4.03 -2.56
N ILE A 20 0.64 4.08 -1.36
CA ILE A 20 0.99 3.15 -0.29
C ILE A 20 -0.17 2.17 -0.18
N LEU A 21 0.13 0.88 -0.30
CA LEU A 21 -0.91 -0.15 -0.29
C LEU A 21 -0.93 -0.87 1.05
N VAL A 22 -2.10 -0.91 1.66
CA VAL A 22 -2.36 -1.68 2.88
C VAL A 22 -3.44 -2.71 2.57
N GLU A 23 -3.61 -3.71 3.45
CA GLU A 23 -4.59 -4.76 3.18
C GLU A 23 -6.01 -4.34 3.49
N GLY A 24 -6.24 -3.77 4.66
CA GLY A 24 -7.58 -3.51 5.14
C GLY A 24 -7.95 -2.04 5.19
N PHE A 25 -9.26 -1.82 5.22
CA PHE A 25 -9.79 -0.46 5.27
C PHE A 25 -9.39 0.26 6.58
N LEU A 26 -9.40 -0.48 7.70
CA LEU A 26 -9.02 0.12 8.98
C LEU A 26 -7.55 0.49 9.02
N ASP A 27 -6.70 -0.30 8.36
CA ASP A 27 -5.28 0.04 8.23
C ASP A 27 -5.12 1.36 7.51
N MET A 28 -5.90 1.57 6.46
CA MET A 28 -5.87 2.80 5.69
C MET A 28 -6.29 3.99 6.55
N LEU A 29 -7.38 3.84 7.29
CA LEU A 29 -7.86 4.92 8.17
C LEU A 29 -6.85 5.25 9.25
N LYS A 30 -6.24 4.21 9.84
CA LYS A 30 -5.24 4.42 10.88
C LYS A 30 -4.02 5.14 10.34
N ALA A 31 -3.56 4.73 9.15
CA ALA A 31 -2.43 5.38 8.50
C ALA A 31 -2.72 6.86 8.28
N LYS A 32 -3.90 7.18 7.77
CA LYS A 32 -4.27 8.58 7.53
C LYS A 32 -4.33 9.37 8.83
N GLN A 33 -4.79 8.74 9.90
CA GLN A 33 -4.85 9.39 11.21
C GLN A 33 -3.47 9.85 11.66
N TYR A 34 -2.43 9.11 11.31
CA TYR A 34 -1.06 9.44 11.68
C TYR A 34 -0.30 10.20 10.60
N GLY A 35 -1.03 10.80 9.65
CA GLY A 35 -0.43 11.69 8.68
C GLY A 35 0.19 11.03 7.47
N ILE A 36 -0.07 9.75 7.27
CA ILE A 36 0.43 9.06 6.10
C ILE A 36 -0.53 9.31 4.95
N LYS A 37 -0.03 9.90 3.87
CA LYS A 37 -0.85 10.28 2.72
C LYS A 37 -0.73 9.25 1.60
N TYR A 38 -1.69 9.31 0.68
CA TYR A 38 -1.67 8.48 -0.54
C TYR A 38 -1.76 6.99 -0.23
N VAL A 39 -2.58 6.67 0.77
CA VAL A 39 -2.79 5.28 1.21
C VAL A 39 -4.05 4.73 0.59
N ALA A 40 -3.98 3.52 0.09
CA ALA A 40 -5.13 2.82 -0.46
C ALA A 40 -5.17 1.40 0.08
N ALA A 41 -6.37 0.90 0.33
CA ALA A 41 -6.57 -0.46 0.81
C ALA A 41 -6.90 -1.37 -0.36
N VAL A 42 -6.18 -2.48 -0.44
CA VAL A 42 -6.37 -3.50 -1.48
C VAL A 42 -7.58 -4.37 -1.16
N LEU A 43 -7.92 -4.47 0.11
CA LEU A 43 -9.00 -5.31 0.63
C LEU A 43 -8.70 -6.78 0.42
N GLY A 44 -7.49 -7.15 0.74
CA GLY A 44 -6.94 -8.48 0.63
C GLY A 44 -5.43 -8.37 0.54
N TRP A 45 -4.75 -9.49 0.37
CA TRP A 45 -3.28 -9.46 0.30
C TRP A 45 -2.77 -9.43 -1.13
N LYS A 46 -3.58 -9.80 -2.10
CA LYS A 46 -3.16 -9.89 -3.50
C LYS A 46 -3.87 -8.83 -4.32
N LEU A 47 -3.08 -7.96 -4.93
CA LEU A 47 -3.62 -6.94 -5.82
C LEU A 47 -4.23 -7.61 -7.05
N THR A 48 -5.48 -7.26 -7.37
CA THR A 48 -6.13 -7.83 -8.55
C THR A 48 -5.66 -7.09 -9.81
N SER A 49 -5.88 -7.72 -10.96
CA SER A 49 -5.50 -7.08 -12.22
C SER A 49 -6.31 -5.80 -12.44
N GLU A 50 -7.57 -5.79 -12.03
CA GLU A 50 -8.39 -4.59 -12.15
C GLU A 50 -7.89 -3.45 -11.28
N GLN A 51 -7.48 -3.78 -10.05
CA GLN A 51 -6.90 -2.79 -9.16
C GLN A 51 -5.60 -2.25 -9.75
N PHE A 52 -4.78 -3.12 -10.30
CA PHE A 52 -3.51 -2.71 -10.89
C PHE A 52 -3.73 -1.77 -12.07
N GLU A 53 -4.70 -2.10 -12.94
CA GLU A 53 -5.01 -1.23 -14.07
C GLU A 53 -5.49 0.12 -13.61
N LYS A 54 -6.27 0.18 -12.54
CA LYS A 54 -6.71 1.45 -12.00
C LYS A 54 -5.53 2.29 -11.52
N LEU A 55 -4.57 1.66 -10.83
CA LEU A 55 -3.39 2.38 -10.37
C LEU A 55 -2.61 2.97 -11.54
N LYS A 56 -2.48 2.20 -12.62
CA LYS A 56 -1.80 2.69 -13.81
C LYS A 56 -2.51 3.90 -14.41
N ARG A 57 -3.85 3.83 -14.48
CA ARG A 57 -4.63 4.96 -15.01
C ARG A 57 -4.50 6.19 -14.13
N CYS A 58 -4.26 6.00 -12.84
CA CYS A 58 -4.07 7.12 -11.92
C CYS A 58 -2.68 7.73 -11.98
N GLY A 59 -1.82 7.19 -12.82
CA GLY A 59 -0.48 7.73 -13.00
C GLY A 59 0.55 7.22 -11.98
N VAL A 60 0.25 6.12 -11.30
CA VAL A 60 1.15 5.59 -10.29
C VAL A 60 2.39 5.01 -10.96
N LYS A 61 3.57 5.41 -10.46
CA LYS A 61 4.86 4.92 -10.91
C LYS A 61 5.62 4.22 -9.81
N THR A 62 5.23 4.42 -8.57
CA THR A 62 5.87 3.79 -7.40
C THR A 62 4.80 3.29 -6.45
N ILE A 63 4.90 2.02 -6.12
CA ILE A 63 4.03 1.42 -5.12
C ILE A 63 4.86 1.13 -3.87
N ILE A 64 4.40 1.64 -2.75
CA ILE A 64 5.00 1.35 -1.45
C ILE A 64 4.15 0.27 -0.80
N CYS A 65 4.71 -0.91 -0.68
CA CYS A 65 4.01 -2.06 -0.13
C CYS A 65 4.03 -1.98 1.39
N ALA A 66 2.87 -1.79 1.99
CA ALA A 66 2.70 -1.78 3.43
C ALA A 66 1.70 -2.86 3.86
N LEU A 67 1.69 -3.96 3.13
CA LEU A 67 0.86 -5.10 3.45
C LEU A 67 1.30 -5.70 4.79
N ASP A 68 0.44 -6.52 5.37
CA ASP A 68 0.64 -7.03 6.72
C ASP A 68 1.97 -7.75 6.89
N ASN A 69 2.51 -7.65 8.10
CA ASN A 69 3.78 -8.27 8.47
C ASN A 69 3.56 -9.75 8.82
N ASP A 70 3.06 -10.52 7.86
CA ASP A 70 2.80 -11.94 8.03
C ASP A 70 3.01 -12.62 6.68
N GLU A 71 2.70 -13.90 6.63
CA GLU A 71 2.96 -14.69 5.43
C GLU A 71 2.15 -14.20 4.22
N CYS A 72 0.90 -13.86 4.42
CA CYS A 72 0.07 -13.36 3.33
C CYS A 72 0.61 -12.04 2.79
N GLY A 73 1.04 -11.15 3.67
CA GLY A 73 1.64 -9.89 3.26
C GLY A 73 2.93 -10.11 2.48
N ARG A 74 3.73 -11.09 2.89
CA ARG A 74 4.96 -11.41 2.16
C ARG A 74 4.66 -11.96 0.77
N LYS A 75 3.63 -12.78 0.65
CA LYS A 75 3.19 -13.28 -0.66
C LYS A 75 2.71 -12.14 -1.55
N GLY A 76 1.97 -11.21 -0.95
CA GLY A 76 1.48 -10.04 -1.67
C GLY A 76 2.62 -9.19 -2.20
N TYR A 77 3.66 -9.01 -1.40
CA TYR A 77 4.83 -8.26 -1.81
C TYR A 77 5.55 -8.93 -2.98
N LYS A 78 5.75 -10.24 -2.90
CA LYS A 78 6.39 -10.98 -3.99
C LYS A 78 5.60 -10.85 -5.29
N TYR A 79 4.29 -10.93 -5.17
CA TYR A 79 3.43 -10.78 -6.34
C TYR A 79 3.54 -9.37 -6.94
N LEU A 80 3.54 -8.35 -6.08
CA LEU A 80 3.71 -6.96 -6.52
C LEU A 80 5.04 -6.77 -7.25
N LYS A 81 6.11 -7.31 -6.70
CA LYS A 81 7.41 -7.19 -7.35
C LYS A 81 7.38 -7.76 -8.76
N ARG A 82 6.70 -8.89 -8.92
CA ARG A 82 6.65 -9.56 -10.22
C ARG A 82 5.87 -8.75 -11.25
N ILE A 83 4.66 -8.31 -10.90
CA ILE A 83 3.84 -7.58 -11.86
C ILE A 83 4.36 -6.18 -12.14
N CYS A 84 4.99 -5.57 -11.16
CA CYS A 84 5.52 -4.22 -11.34
C CYS A 84 6.78 -4.22 -12.20
N SER A 85 7.60 -5.27 -12.11
CA SER A 85 8.85 -5.32 -12.87
C SER A 85 8.59 -5.29 -14.38
N VAL A 86 7.52 -5.93 -14.84
CA VAL A 86 7.22 -5.95 -16.28
C VAL A 86 6.43 -4.73 -16.72
N ASN A 87 6.00 -3.89 -15.79
CA ASN A 87 5.20 -2.70 -16.10
C ASN A 87 5.93 -1.40 -15.78
N ARG A 88 7.22 -1.47 -15.48
CA ARG A 88 8.06 -0.31 -15.18
C ARG A 88 7.53 0.52 -14.03
N ILE A 89 6.99 -0.17 -13.03
CA ILE A 89 6.56 0.46 -11.80
C ILE A 89 7.51 0.03 -10.71
N SER A 90 8.02 1.01 -9.96
CA SER A 90 8.93 0.76 -8.86
C SER A 90 8.15 0.27 -7.64
N VAL A 91 8.72 -0.70 -6.93
CA VAL A 91 8.09 -1.22 -5.72
C VAL A 91 9.07 -1.05 -4.56
N LYS A 92 8.58 -0.47 -3.47
CA LYS A 92 9.31 -0.34 -2.22
C LYS A 92 8.53 -1.06 -1.14
N ARG A 93 9.17 -1.39 -0.05
CA ARG A 93 8.51 -2.13 1.03
C ARG A 93 8.73 -1.46 2.36
N ILE A 94 7.66 -1.30 3.13
CA ILE A 94 7.75 -0.87 4.51
C ILE A 94 8.25 -2.04 5.35
N ARG A 95 9.25 -1.78 6.18
CA ARG A 95 9.74 -2.77 7.13
C ARG A 95 9.16 -2.47 8.48
N TYR A 96 8.18 -3.26 8.86
CA TYR A 96 7.53 -3.10 10.15
C TYR A 96 8.44 -3.55 11.28
N PRO A 97 8.49 -2.82 12.41
CA PRO A 97 9.11 -3.36 13.61
C PRO A 97 8.37 -4.62 14.04
N LYS A 98 9.04 -5.47 14.80
CA LYS A 98 8.44 -6.74 15.24
C LYS A 98 7.16 -6.55 16.02
N SER A 99 7.01 -5.41 16.68
CA SER A 99 5.81 -5.12 17.47
C SER A 99 4.61 -4.77 16.62
N MET A 100 4.80 -4.58 15.32
CA MET A 100 3.70 -4.20 14.43
C MET A 100 3.38 -5.32 13.47
N LYS A 101 2.11 -5.65 13.39
CA LYS A 101 1.63 -6.59 12.38
C LYS A 101 1.18 -5.85 11.12
N ASP A 102 0.61 -4.67 11.30
CA ASP A 102 0.03 -3.91 10.19
C ASP A 102 -0.10 -2.45 10.60
N MET A 103 -0.63 -1.63 9.70
CA MET A 103 -0.83 -0.21 9.98
C MET A 103 -1.86 0.03 11.08
N GLY A 104 -2.70 -0.96 11.37
CA GLY A 104 -3.63 -0.85 12.49
C GLY A 104 -2.93 -0.73 13.83
N ASP A 105 -1.67 -1.15 13.89
CA ASP A 105 -0.87 -1.08 15.12
C ASP A 105 -0.13 0.25 15.29
N LEU A 106 -0.36 1.22 14.42
CA LEU A 106 0.31 2.52 14.53
C LEU A 106 -0.01 3.18 15.85
N ASN A 107 1.00 3.81 16.42
CA ASN A 107 0.86 4.64 17.61
C ASN A 107 1.77 5.84 17.44
N LYS A 108 1.80 6.71 18.46
CA LYS A 108 2.56 7.94 18.38
C LYS A 108 4.05 7.68 18.15
N GLU A 109 4.55 6.61 18.75
CA GLU A 109 5.98 6.31 18.70
C GLU A 109 6.40 5.66 17.41
N ASN A 110 5.73 4.56 17.04
CA ASN A 110 6.14 3.81 15.86
C ASN A 110 5.77 4.51 14.54
N SER A 111 4.80 5.42 14.58
CA SER A 111 4.45 6.17 13.38
C SER A 111 5.61 7.00 12.86
N LYS A 112 6.48 7.46 13.75
CA LYS A 112 7.66 8.24 13.35
C LYS A 112 8.61 7.38 12.51
N LEU A 113 8.77 6.13 12.90
CA LEU A 113 9.63 5.21 12.17
C LEU A 113 9.07 4.93 10.77
N ILE A 114 7.77 4.71 10.69
CA ILE A 114 7.12 4.43 9.41
C ILE A 114 7.20 5.65 8.48
N LEU A 115 6.91 6.84 9.01
CA LEU A 115 6.99 8.06 8.22
C LEU A 115 8.41 8.32 7.71
N LYS A 116 9.41 7.99 8.53
CA LYS A 116 10.80 8.14 8.12
C LYS A 116 11.13 7.23 6.94
N GLN A 117 10.66 5.99 6.98
CA GLN A 117 10.88 5.07 5.86
C GLN A 117 10.24 5.59 4.58
N ILE A 118 9.00 6.06 4.68
CA ILE A 118 8.30 6.59 3.50
C ILE A 118 9.06 7.75 2.90
N LYS A 119 9.58 8.63 3.75
CA LYS A 119 10.36 9.77 3.30
C LYS A 119 11.64 9.33 2.59
N GLN A 120 12.27 8.28 3.11
CA GLN A 120 13.52 7.78 2.53
C GLN A 120 13.32 7.13 1.15
N PHE A 121 12.11 6.78 0.79
CA PHE A 121 11.85 6.21 -0.53
C PHE A 121 11.87 7.27 -1.63
N GLY A 122 12.32 8.48 -1.28
CA GLY A 122 12.60 9.51 -2.25
C GLY A 122 11.37 10.09 -2.91
N GLY A 123 10.26 9.94 -2.28
CA GLY A 123 9.06 10.49 -2.86
C GLY A 123 9.08 12.00 -2.80
N LYS A 124 8.81 12.56 -3.88
CA LYS A 124 8.59 14.01 -3.94
C LYS A 124 7.13 14.27 -4.05
#